data_bef4961a1c5dc6c4b0374c25d4a0ad31
#
_entry.id   bef4961a1c5dc6c4b0374c25d4a0ad31
#
_cell.length_a   1.000
_cell.length_b   1.000
_cell.length_c   1.000
_cell.angle_alpha   90.00
_cell.angle_beta   90.00
_cell.angle_gamma   90.00
#
_symmetry.space_group_name_H-M   'P 1'
#
loop_
_entity.id
_entity.type
_entity.pdbx_description
1 polymer ?
#
loop_
_entity_poly.entity_id
_entity_poly.type
_entity_poly.pdbx_seq_one_letter_code
_entity_poly.pdbx_strand_id
1 'polypeptide(L)'
;MLACYAPVPAFLLPPRRIGWTLRLGSAVLLALLQGAVQAATPDWSGVWAMQGGTVFDLATQTGKGGSTTPGVREHPPYTPAYEAKYLANMALRDKGILPDPNSFCGIPTGFPRILNLPDVYEFAVTPQQVWIIAENGPNVLRIYTDGRAHPAPADRWPTHTGDSVGHWEGDTLVFDTVSLHSSENGRTLVDRTGLMLSEAAHVVSRMHINAAGLMEVQMTIDDQQALSAPWVVTKQFKQQDKGARVYDYACNENNRNPVDPKTGWTYTIGPDGRIIDQSATKK
;
A
#
# COMPACT_ATOMS: atom_id res chain seq x y z
N MET A 1 -10.63 56.14 -31.61
CA MET A 1 -11.99 56.67 -31.90
C MET A 1 -12.87 56.22 -30.74
N LEU A 2 -13.03 57.04 -29.80
CA LEU A 2 -14.03 57.98 -29.33
C LEU A 2 -15.47 57.48 -29.38
N ALA A 3 -15.99 57.32 -28.19
CA ALA A 3 -17.28 57.74 -27.64
C ALA A 3 -18.49 56.87 -28.01
N CYS A 4 -19.46 56.66 -27.16
CA CYS A 4 -20.27 57.63 -26.45
C CYS A 4 -20.99 57.03 -25.24
N TYR A 5 -20.96 57.73 -24.15
CA TYR A 5 -21.88 57.63 -23.03
C TYR A 5 -23.22 58.26 -23.38
N ALA A 6 -24.31 57.65 -22.95
CA ALA A 6 -25.62 58.28 -22.86
C ALA A 6 -26.27 58.03 -21.49
N PRO A 7 -26.91 59.02 -20.88
CA PRO A 7 -27.35 58.98 -19.46
C PRO A 7 -28.78 58.45 -19.35
N VAL A 8 -29.02 57.83 -18.17
CA VAL A 8 -30.33 57.30 -17.73
C VAL A 8 -31.10 58.40 -16.99
N PRO A 9 -32.40 58.58 -17.25
CA PRO A 9 -33.19 59.54 -16.51
C PRO A 9 -33.72 58.94 -15.20
N ALA A 10 -33.70 59.74 -14.18
CA ALA A 10 -34.27 59.52 -12.87
C ALA A 10 -35.82 59.57 -12.92
N PHE A 11 -36.47 58.58 -12.35
CA PHE A 11 -37.90 58.63 -12.06
C PHE A 11 -38.11 58.76 -10.54
N LEU A 12 -38.81 59.85 -10.20
CA LEU A 12 -39.24 60.20 -8.83
C LEU A 12 -40.47 59.37 -8.43
N LEU A 13 -40.40 58.86 -7.23
CA LEU A 13 -41.52 58.21 -6.52
C LEU A 13 -42.31 59.23 -5.69
N PRO A 14 -43.64 59.07 -5.54
CA PRO A 14 -44.38 59.72 -4.48
C PRO A 14 -44.59 58.81 -3.26
N PRO A 15 -44.82 59.41 -2.08
CA PRO A 15 -44.93 58.66 -0.83
C PRO A 15 -46.34 58.17 -0.57
N ARG A 16 -46.48 56.93 -0.10
CA ARG A 16 -47.71 56.49 0.59
C ARG A 16 -47.39 55.93 1.97
N ARG A 17 -47.87 56.60 2.96
CA ARG A 17 -48.07 56.19 4.37
C ARG A 17 -49.19 55.15 4.44
N ILE A 18 -49.09 54.31 5.45
CA ILE A 18 -50.09 53.58 6.28
C ILE A 18 -49.30 52.35 6.77
N GLY A 19 -48.94 52.07 8.00
CA GLY A 19 -49.66 52.26 9.22
C GLY A 19 -49.99 50.88 9.80
N TRP A 20 -49.38 50.52 10.98
CA TRP A 20 -49.80 49.51 11.94
C TRP A 20 -49.51 48.03 11.54
N THR A 21 -48.97 47.17 12.35
CA THR A 21 -48.93 46.90 13.79
C THR A 21 -47.79 45.92 14.12
N LEU A 22 -47.16 46.13 15.26
CA LEU A 22 -46.28 45.23 15.95
C LEU A 22 -46.90 43.83 16.07
N ARG A 23 -46.11 42.81 15.69
CA ARG A 23 -46.05 41.57 16.48
C ARG A 23 -44.58 41.07 16.42
N LEU A 24 -43.92 41.26 17.55
CA LEU A 24 -42.67 40.61 17.92
C LEU A 24 -42.89 39.08 17.88
N GLY A 25 -42.28 38.45 16.93
CA GLY A 25 -42.04 37.01 16.91
C GLY A 25 -40.55 36.80 16.78
N SER A 26 -39.84 36.82 17.91
CA SER A 26 -38.41 36.40 17.98
C SER A 26 -38.34 34.90 17.71
N ALA A 27 -38.28 34.54 16.45
CA ALA A 27 -37.81 33.20 16.05
C ALA A 27 -36.28 33.26 16.17
N VAL A 28 -35.79 32.91 17.35
CA VAL A 28 -34.37 32.57 17.55
C VAL A 28 -34.15 31.28 16.73
N LEU A 29 -33.65 31.45 15.52
CA LEU A 29 -33.09 30.38 14.72
C LEU A 29 -31.77 29.97 15.41
N LEU A 30 -31.86 29.03 16.35
CA LEU A 30 -30.70 28.31 16.86
C LEU A 30 -30.21 27.45 15.70
N ALA A 31 -29.35 27.99 14.87
CA ALA A 31 -28.51 27.21 13.99
C ALA A 31 -27.63 26.37 14.90
N LEU A 32 -28.01 25.13 15.16
CA LEU A 32 -27.15 24.08 15.68
C LEU A 32 -26.05 23.88 14.63
N LEU A 33 -24.97 24.64 14.78
CA LEU A 33 -23.67 24.27 14.26
C LEU A 33 -23.28 22.97 14.98
N GLN A 34 -23.78 21.86 14.48
CA GLN A 34 -23.18 20.56 14.70
C GLN A 34 -21.84 20.62 13.97
N GLY A 35 -20.86 21.25 14.58
CA GLY A 35 -19.47 21.01 14.22
C GLY A 35 -19.28 19.51 14.40
N ALA A 36 -19.15 18.77 13.28
CA ALA A 36 -18.66 17.43 13.32
C ALA A 36 -17.33 17.51 14.08
N VAL A 37 -17.31 17.04 15.31
CA VAL A 37 -16.06 16.81 16.04
C VAL A 37 -15.36 15.75 15.23
N GLN A 38 -14.48 16.17 14.35
CA GLN A 38 -13.62 15.29 13.62
C GLN A 38 -12.75 14.60 14.67
N ALA A 39 -12.98 13.31 14.89
CA ALA A 39 -12.15 12.55 15.80
C ALA A 39 -10.70 12.78 15.40
N ALA A 40 -9.87 13.08 16.40
CA ALA A 40 -8.44 13.25 16.14
C ALA A 40 -7.92 11.98 15.49
N THR A 41 -7.18 12.13 14.39
CA THR A 41 -6.50 10.99 13.74
C THR A 41 -5.62 10.28 14.76
N PRO A 42 -5.66 8.94 14.83
CA PRO A 42 -4.81 8.19 15.73
C PRO A 42 -3.34 8.51 15.49
N ASP A 43 -2.59 8.74 16.55
CA ASP A 43 -1.14 8.93 16.44
C ASP A 43 -0.43 7.55 16.41
N TRP A 44 -0.17 7.06 15.21
CA TRP A 44 0.62 5.86 14.99
C TRP A 44 2.08 6.16 14.65
N SER A 45 2.48 7.42 14.76
CA SER A 45 3.84 7.85 14.41
C SER A 45 4.89 7.10 15.24
N GLY A 46 5.99 6.80 14.61
CA GLY A 46 7.12 6.12 15.24
C GLY A 46 7.59 4.89 14.49
N VAL A 47 8.46 4.13 15.13
CA VAL A 47 9.12 2.97 14.55
C VAL A 47 8.38 1.69 14.90
N TRP A 48 8.17 0.85 13.90
CA TRP A 48 7.43 -0.40 14.00
C TRP A 48 8.23 -1.53 13.37
N ALA A 49 8.09 -2.75 13.88
CA ALA A 49 8.71 -3.94 13.31
C ALA A 49 7.66 -4.99 12.97
N MET A 50 7.76 -5.55 11.78
CA MET A 50 6.87 -6.62 11.34
C MET A 50 7.00 -7.83 12.27
N GLN A 51 5.87 -8.47 12.54
CA GLN A 51 5.81 -9.71 13.28
C GLN A 51 5.73 -10.91 12.33
N GLY A 52 6.44 -11.98 12.68
CA GLY A 52 6.51 -13.18 11.84
C GLY A 52 7.58 -13.11 10.75
N GLY A 53 7.60 -14.09 9.88
CA GLY A 53 8.57 -14.18 8.78
C GLY A 53 8.15 -13.39 7.55
N THR A 54 9.04 -13.35 6.56
CA THR A 54 8.86 -12.61 5.30
C THR A 54 8.02 -13.35 4.24
N VAL A 55 7.28 -14.37 4.64
CA VAL A 55 6.24 -14.97 3.79
C VAL A 55 5.05 -14.01 3.77
N PHE A 56 4.50 -13.74 2.60
CA PHE A 56 3.49 -12.70 2.46
C PHE A 56 2.19 -13.05 3.19
N ASP A 57 1.73 -14.27 3.10
CA ASP A 57 0.55 -14.73 3.84
C ASP A 57 0.95 -15.38 5.17
N LEU A 58 0.52 -14.79 6.29
CA LEU A 58 0.82 -15.30 7.63
C LEU A 58 0.18 -16.68 7.89
N ALA A 59 -0.96 -16.98 7.29
CA ALA A 59 -1.63 -18.26 7.43
C ALA A 59 -0.74 -19.41 6.94
N THR A 60 0.10 -19.18 5.94
CA THR A 60 1.04 -20.18 5.43
C THR A 60 2.20 -20.45 6.37
N GLN A 61 2.49 -19.55 7.33
CA GLN A 61 3.55 -19.72 8.31
C GLN A 61 3.11 -20.55 9.52
N THR A 62 1.85 -20.45 9.88
CA THR A 62 1.33 -21.07 11.11
C THR A 62 0.93 -22.53 10.93
N GLY A 63 1.01 -23.08 9.72
CA GLY A 63 0.53 -24.42 9.40
C GLY A 63 -0.99 -24.59 9.48
N LYS A 64 -1.71 -23.51 9.71
CA LYS A 64 -3.18 -23.50 9.74
C LYS A 64 -3.72 -23.25 8.32
N GLY A 65 -3.67 -24.28 7.50
CA GLY A 65 -4.13 -24.20 6.13
C GLY A 65 -3.02 -24.38 5.09
N GLY A 66 -1.76 -24.31 5.47
CA GLY A 66 -0.62 -24.56 4.59
C GLY A 66 -0.27 -26.05 4.49
N SER A 67 0.33 -26.45 3.37
CA SER A 67 0.88 -27.78 3.22
C SER A 67 2.00 -28.02 4.23
N THR A 68 1.96 -29.14 4.93
CA THR A 68 3.05 -29.60 5.82
C THR A 68 4.23 -30.18 5.05
N THR A 69 4.08 -30.35 3.74
CA THR A 69 5.16 -30.87 2.89
C THR A 69 6.23 -29.81 2.70
N PRO A 70 7.51 -30.09 3.02
CA PRO A 70 8.57 -29.13 2.83
C PRO A 70 8.63 -28.61 1.39
N GLY A 71 8.69 -27.29 1.23
CA GLY A 71 8.74 -26.63 -0.08
C GLY A 71 7.39 -26.43 -0.77
N VAL A 72 6.32 -26.99 -0.24
CA VAL A 72 4.95 -26.69 -0.68
C VAL A 72 4.37 -25.62 0.25
N ARG A 73 3.90 -24.53 -0.33
CA ARG A 73 3.24 -23.44 0.39
C ARG A 73 1.82 -23.28 -0.10
N GLU A 74 0.95 -22.85 0.77
CA GLU A 74 -0.27 -22.22 0.28
C GLU A 74 0.14 -20.97 -0.48
N HIS A 75 -0.45 -20.81 -1.62
CA HIS A 75 -0.28 -19.64 -2.47
C HIS A 75 -1.67 -19.07 -2.79
N PRO A 76 -1.75 -17.86 -3.33
CA PRO A 76 -3.02 -17.24 -3.64
C PRO A 76 -3.84 -18.13 -4.59
N PRO A 77 -5.16 -17.90 -4.65
CA PRO A 77 -6.05 -18.63 -5.57
C PRO A 77 -5.78 -18.20 -7.02
N TYR A 78 -4.63 -18.57 -7.55
CA TYR A 78 -4.22 -18.20 -8.89
C TYR A 78 -5.13 -18.76 -9.98
N THR A 79 -5.26 -17.99 -11.06
CA THR A 79 -5.72 -18.56 -12.35
C THR A 79 -4.69 -19.55 -12.87
N PRO A 80 -5.08 -20.51 -13.73
CA PRO A 80 -4.13 -21.48 -14.28
C PRO A 80 -2.90 -20.84 -14.96
N ALA A 81 -3.08 -19.68 -15.58
CA ALA A 81 -1.99 -18.94 -16.22
C ALA A 81 -0.96 -18.41 -15.21
N TYR A 82 -1.41 -17.87 -14.09
CA TYR A 82 -0.53 -17.35 -13.04
C TYR A 82 0.06 -18.43 -12.16
N GLU A 83 -0.67 -19.53 -11.98
CA GLU A 83 -0.14 -20.75 -11.35
C GLU A 83 1.07 -21.29 -12.14
N ALA A 84 0.96 -21.39 -13.46
CA ALA A 84 2.07 -21.82 -14.30
C ALA A 84 3.31 -20.90 -14.17
N LYS A 85 3.11 -19.57 -14.11
CA LYS A 85 4.19 -18.61 -13.90
C LYS A 85 4.83 -18.76 -12.52
N TYR A 86 4.03 -18.94 -11.48
CA TYR A 86 4.53 -19.19 -10.13
C TYR A 86 5.37 -20.47 -10.05
N LEU A 87 4.90 -21.57 -10.64
CA LEU A 87 5.65 -22.82 -10.69
C LEU A 87 6.97 -22.68 -11.46
N ALA A 88 6.99 -21.89 -12.53
CA ALA A 88 8.23 -21.56 -13.24
C ALA A 88 9.23 -20.79 -12.35
N ASN A 89 8.76 -19.84 -11.57
CA ASN A 89 9.60 -19.13 -10.58
C ASN A 89 10.14 -20.08 -9.49
N MET A 90 9.31 -21.00 -9.02
CA MET A 90 9.73 -22.03 -8.07
C MET A 90 10.82 -22.93 -8.65
N ALA A 91 10.70 -23.33 -9.93
CA ALA A 91 11.71 -24.12 -10.62
C ALA A 91 13.05 -23.36 -10.79
N LEU A 92 13.02 -22.04 -10.98
CA LEU A 92 14.23 -21.22 -10.96
C LEU A 92 14.88 -21.22 -9.58
N ARG A 93 14.09 -21.04 -8.51
CA ARG A 93 14.60 -21.06 -7.14
C ARG A 93 15.24 -22.40 -6.77
N ASP A 94 14.67 -23.50 -7.23
CA ASP A 94 15.24 -24.82 -7.01
C ASP A 94 16.65 -24.95 -7.64
N LYS A 95 16.91 -24.20 -8.70
CA LYS A 95 18.25 -24.09 -9.34
C LYS A 95 19.13 -23.01 -8.69
N GLY A 96 18.71 -22.43 -7.58
CA GLY A 96 19.44 -21.37 -6.90
C GLY A 96 19.28 -19.97 -7.53
N ILE A 97 18.45 -19.84 -8.57
CA ILE A 97 18.17 -18.55 -9.21
C ILE A 97 17.01 -17.90 -8.47
N LEU A 98 17.21 -16.68 -7.98
CA LEU A 98 16.17 -15.93 -7.26
C LEU A 98 15.40 -15.04 -8.24
N PRO A 99 14.13 -15.35 -8.53
CA PRO A 99 13.26 -14.49 -9.34
C PRO A 99 12.77 -13.29 -8.52
N ASP A 100 13.69 -12.53 -7.98
CA ASP A 100 13.42 -11.45 -7.04
C ASP A 100 14.32 -10.24 -7.36
N PRO A 101 13.78 -9.17 -7.95
CA PRO A 101 14.58 -8.01 -8.33
C PRO A 101 15.23 -7.31 -7.13
N ASN A 102 14.70 -7.46 -5.93
CA ASN A 102 15.34 -6.90 -4.73
C ASN A 102 16.66 -7.61 -4.41
N SER A 103 16.83 -8.85 -4.83
CA SER A 103 18.05 -9.63 -4.56
C SER A 103 19.29 -9.06 -5.25
N PHE A 104 19.13 -8.23 -6.28
CA PHE A 104 20.22 -7.55 -6.98
C PHE A 104 20.12 -6.01 -6.91
N CYS A 105 19.29 -5.48 -6.01
CA CYS A 105 19.07 -4.05 -5.81
C CYS A 105 18.57 -3.32 -7.07
N GLY A 106 17.93 -4.03 -7.98
CA GLY A 106 17.56 -3.50 -9.29
C GLY A 106 16.40 -2.53 -9.26
N ILE A 107 15.45 -2.76 -8.35
CA ILE A 107 14.23 -1.96 -8.25
C ILE A 107 13.74 -1.86 -6.80
N PRO A 108 12.92 -0.86 -6.47
CA PRO A 108 12.22 -0.77 -5.21
C PRO A 108 11.29 -1.96 -4.95
N THR A 109 11.03 -2.25 -3.67
CA THR A 109 10.19 -3.39 -3.26
C THR A 109 8.76 -3.26 -3.74
N GLY A 110 8.19 -2.06 -3.66
CA GLY A 110 6.81 -1.81 -4.09
C GLY A 110 5.74 -2.30 -3.12
N PHE A 111 4.49 -2.05 -3.44
CA PHE A 111 3.32 -2.50 -2.69
C PHE A 111 2.67 -3.68 -3.40
N PRO A 112 2.13 -4.68 -2.69
CA PRO A 112 1.96 -4.76 -1.22
C PRO A 112 3.20 -5.28 -0.47
N ARG A 113 4.27 -5.66 -1.14
CA ARG A 113 5.47 -6.27 -0.54
C ARG A 113 6.16 -5.35 0.48
N ILE A 114 6.08 -4.04 0.33
CA ILE A 114 6.63 -3.10 1.32
C ILE A 114 6.15 -3.40 2.75
N LEU A 115 4.95 -3.98 2.91
CA LEU A 115 4.42 -4.41 4.20
C LEU A 115 4.88 -5.81 4.63
N ASN A 116 5.86 -6.38 3.95
CA ASN A 116 6.36 -7.74 4.17
C ASN A 116 7.91 -7.82 4.19
N LEU A 117 8.55 -6.79 4.71
CA LEU A 117 10.00 -6.73 4.85
C LEU A 117 10.42 -7.04 6.28
N PRO A 118 11.59 -7.66 6.50
CA PRO A 118 12.04 -8.09 7.83
C PRO A 118 12.48 -6.95 8.74
N ASP A 119 12.73 -5.78 8.16
CA ASP A 119 13.33 -4.64 8.83
C ASP A 119 12.28 -3.76 9.51
N VAL A 120 12.70 -2.65 10.06
CA VAL A 120 11.80 -1.70 10.73
C VAL A 120 11.16 -0.72 9.74
N TYR A 121 10.08 -0.12 10.22
CA TYR A 121 9.29 0.86 9.49
C TYR A 121 9.14 2.12 10.31
N GLU A 122 9.12 3.26 9.67
CA GLU A 122 8.64 4.49 10.27
C GLU A 122 7.26 4.84 9.72
N PHE A 123 6.31 5.03 10.62
CA PHE A 123 4.99 5.53 10.26
C PHE A 123 4.93 7.01 10.63
N ALA A 124 4.53 7.83 9.66
CA ALA A 124 4.29 9.25 9.85
C ALA A 124 2.83 9.56 9.49
N VAL A 125 2.10 10.12 10.43
CA VAL A 125 0.67 10.36 10.31
C VAL A 125 0.38 11.84 10.38
N THR A 126 -0.33 12.34 9.37
CA THR A 126 -0.92 13.68 9.36
C THR A 126 -2.40 13.59 9.01
N PRO A 127 -3.20 14.62 9.24
CA PRO A 127 -4.61 14.59 8.84
C PRO A 127 -4.86 14.38 7.34
N GLN A 128 -3.90 14.75 6.49
CA GLN A 128 -4.04 14.70 5.04
C GLN A 128 -3.33 13.53 4.39
N GLN A 129 -2.41 12.88 5.12
CA GLN A 129 -1.56 11.86 4.52
C GLN A 129 -0.93 10.95 5.57
N VAL A 130 -0.80 9.69 5.25
CA VAL A 130 -0.02 8.72 6.01
C VAL A 130 1.13 8.22 5.14
N TRP A 131 2.33 8.14 5.73
CA TRP A 131 3.50 7.53 5.11
C TRP A 131 3.92 6.30 5.87
N ILE A 132 4.23 5.25 5.14
CA ILE A 132 4.89 4.06 5.64
C ILE A 132 6.23 3.98 4.93
N ILE A 133 7.30 4.19 5.70
CA ILE A 133 8.67 4.24 5.22
C ILE A 133 9.34 2.95 5.69
N ALA A 134 9.74 2.10 4.75
CA ALA A 134 10.50 0.88 5.09
C ALA A 134 11.99 1.17 5.06
N GLU A 135 12.73 0.68 6.05
CA GLU A 135 14.20 0.77 6.10
C GLU A 135 14.83 0.07 4.90
N ASN A 136 14.35 -1.13 4.59
CA ASN A 136 14.89 -1.94 3.52
C ASN A 136 14.40 -1.47 2.14
N GLY A 137 15.34 -0.89 1.41
CA GLY A 137 15.11 -0.29 0.10
C GLY A 137 14.28 0.98 0.23
N PRO A 138 14.70 2.12 -0.23
CA PRO A 138 14.10 3.42 0.04
C PRO A 138 12.68 3.53 -0.55
N ASN A 139 11.77 2.76 0.02
CA ASN A 139 10.37 2.71 -0.38
C ASN A 139 9.51 3.49 0.60
N VAL A 140 8.66 4.32 0.05
CA VAL A 140 7.67 5.08 0.81
C VAL A 140 6.30 4.82 0.20
N LEU A 141 5.44 4.15 0.96
CA LEU A 141 4.02 4.10 0.63
C LEU A 141 3.38 5.40 1.12
N ARG A 142 2.75 6.13 0.22
CA ARG A 142 2.00 7.36 0.51
C ARG A 142 0.53 7.08 0.37
N ILE A 143 -0.23 7.34 1.43
CA ILE A 143 -1.68 7.16 1.46
C ILE A 143 -2.30 8.54 1.67
N TYR A 144 -3.03 9.02 0.69
CA TYR A 144 -3.69 10.32 0.75
C TYR A 144 -5.02 10.20 1.48
N THR A 145 -5.20 11.01 2.53
CA THR A 145 -6.42 11.03 3.38
C THR A 145 -7.14 12.37 3.35
N ASP A 146 -6.84 13.19 2.36
CA ASP A 146 -7.38 14.54 2.17
C ASP A 146 -8.69 14.57 1.33
N GLY A 147 -9.27 13.42 1.05
CA GLY A 147 -10.52 13.30 0.30
C GLY A 147 -10.38 13.32 -1.21
N ARG A 148 -9.13 13.31 -1.73
CA ARG A 148 -8.93 13.17 -3.17
C ARG A 148 -9.34 11.80 -3.67
N ALA A 149 -9.73 11.72 -4.94
CA ALA A 149 -9.91 10.47 -5.66
C ALA A 149 -8.62 10.03 -6.35
N HIS A 150 -8.56 8.78 -6.77
CA HIS A 150 -7.53 8.33 -7.71
C HIS A 150 -7.58 9.12 -9.02
N PRO A 151 -6.45 9.26 -9.72
CA PRO A 151 -6.45 9.79 -11.08
C PRO A 151 -7.41 9.01 -11.99
N ALA A 152 -7.98 9.69 -12.97
CA ALA A 152 -8.79 9.00 -13.96
C ALA A 152 -7.99 7.88 -14.66
N PRO A 153 -8.61 6.78 -15.10
CA PRO A 153 -7.88 5.65 -15.69
C PRO A 153 -6.90 6.04 -16.81
N ALA A 154 -7.24 7.04 -17.61
CA ALA A 154 -6.36 7.54 -18.68
C ALA A 154 -5.13 8.31 -18.18
N ASP A 155 -5.17 8.81 -16.96
CA ASP A 155 -4.11 9.61 -16.34
C ASP A 155 -3.30 8.80 -15.32
N ARG A 156 -3.60 7.51 -15.16
CA ARG A 156 -2.91 6.63 -14.23
C ARG A 156 -1.54 6.27 -14.74
N TRP A 157 -0.56 6.37 -13.85
CA TRP A 157 0.81 5.99 -14.11
C TRP A 157 1.20 4.84 -13.17
N PRO A 158 1.38 3.60 -13.66
CA PRO A 158 1.80 2.49 -12.82
C PRO A 158 3.15 2.76 -12.16
N THR A 159 3.20 2.54 -10.85
CA THR A 159 4.41 2.70 -10.03
C THR A 159 4.62 1.48 -9.13
N HIS A 160 5.78 1.39 -8.49
CA HIS A 160 6.07 0.28 -7.58
C HIS A 160 5.14 0.25 -6.35
N THR A 161 4.74 1.41 -5.84
CA THR A 161 3.83 1.53 -4.69
C THR A 161 2.39 1.82 -5.07
N GLY A 162 2.12 2.02 -6.35
CA GLY A 162 0.80 2.38 -6.84
C GLY A 162 0.38 3.81 -6.46
N ASP A 163 -0.90 4.06 -6.59
CA ASP A 163 -1.58 5.25 -6.08
C ASP A 163 -2.55 4.81 -4.98
N SER A 164 -2.39 5.36 -3.77
CA SER A 164 -3.18 4.98 -2.60
C SER A 164 -3.98 6.17 -2.08
N VAL A 165 -5.28 5.99 -2.00
CA VAL A 165 -6.22 6.96 -1.38
C VAL A 165 -6.96 6.28 -0.24
N GLY A 166 -7.27 7.04 0.80
CA GLY A 166 -7.91 6.48 1.98
C GLY A 166 -8.72 7.48 2.79
N HIS A 167 -9.37 6.96 3.80
CA HIS A 167 -10.14 7.72 4.77
C HIS A 167 -10.09 7.02 6.12
N TRP A 168 -10.46 7.77 7.16
CA TRP A 168 -10.54 7.26 8.52
C TRP A 168 -11.96 6.82 8.87
N GLU A 169 -12.09 5.60 9.38
CA GLU A 169 -13.30 5.05 10.00
C GLU A 169 -13.03 4.90 11.50
N GLY A 170 -13.27 5.95 12.26
CA GLY A 170 -12.86 5.98 13.67
C GLY A 170 -11.34 5.94 13.80
N ASP A 171 -10.80 4.89 14.41
CA ASP A 171 -9.38 4.62 14.57
C ASP A 171 -8.79 3.70 13.50
N THR A 172 -9.56 3.35 12.50
CA THR A 172 -9.15 2.49 11.38
C THR A 172 -8.90 3.33 10.13
N LEU A 173 -7.71 3.22 9.57
CA LEU A 173 -7.42 3.72 8.23
C LEU A 173 -7.86 2.68 7.19
N VAL A 174 -8.79 3.08 6.32
CA VAL A 174 -9.16 2.30 5.15
C VAL A 174 -8.59 2.97 3.93
N PHE A 175 -7.83 2.24 3.14
CA PHE A 175 -7.26 2.78 1.91
C PHE A 175 -7.27 1.74 0.80
N ASP A 176 -7.37 2.21 -0.41
CA ASP A 176 -7.25 1.38 -1.59
C ASP A 176 -6.09 1.83 -2.47
N THR A 177 -5.49 0.87 -3.16
CA THR A 177 -4.31 1.07 -3.98
C THR A 177 -4.54 0.47 -5.36
N VAL A 178 -4.29 1.28 -6.37
CA VAL A 178 -4.35 0.91 -7.79
C VAL A 178 -3.06 1.32 -8.50
N SER A 179 -2.98 1.05 -9.81
CA SER A 179 -1.85 1.47 -10.66
C SER A 179 -0.50 0.89 -10.19
N LEU A 180 -0.52 -0.38 -9.80
CA LEU A 180 0.68 -1.13 -9.48
C LEU A 180 1.40 -1.57 -10.75
N HIS A 181 2.73 -1.57 -10.72
CA HIS A 181 3.50 -2.23 -11.78
C HIS A 181 3.22 -3.72 -11.80
N SER A 182 3.10 -4.29 -12.99
CA SER A 182 3.02 -5.75 -13.18
C SER A 182 4.31 -6.43 -12.73
N SER A 183 4.15 -7.52 -11.98
CA SER A 183 5.25 -8.43 -11.68
C SER A 183 5.73 -9.23 -12.88
N GLU A 184 4.98 -9.28 -13.97
CA GLU A 184 5.39 -9.95 -15.20
C GLU A 184 6.67 -9.36 -15.79
N ASN A 185 6.88 -8.06 -15.58
CA ASN A 185 8.10 -7.37 -15.93
C ASN A 185 9.19 -7.46 -14.85
N GLY A 186 9.03 -8.35 -13.87
CA GLY A 186 9.96 -8.52 -12.76
C GLY A 186 10.03 -7.34 -11.80
N ARG A 187 9.02 -6.46 -11.80
CA ARG A 187 9.04 -5.20 -11.05
C ARG A 187 8.33 -5.23 -9.71
N THR A 188 7.31 -6.08 -9.55
CA THR A 188 6.57 -6.19 -8.28
C THR A 188 6.25 -7.63 -7.98
N LEU A 189 7.10 -8.26 -7.18
CA LEU A 189 6.79 -9.53 -6.55
C LEU A 189 6.21 -9.28 -5.17
N VAL A 190 5.28 -10.11 -4.76
CA VAL A 190 4.61 -10.00 -3.46
C VAL A 190 5.53 -10.45 -2.33
N ASP A 191 6.40 -11.43 -2.62
CA ASP A 191 7.44 -11.87 -1.70
C ASP A 191 8.63 -12.51 -2.42
N ARG A 192 9.63 -12.96 -1.64
CA ARG A 192 10.86 -13.60 -2.15
C ARG A 192 10.63 -14.97 -2.80
N THR A 193 9.43 -15.51 -2.74
CA THR A 193 9.12 -16.83 -3.30
C THR A 193 8.74 -16.77 -4.78
N GLY A 194 8.58 -15.57 -5.31
CA GLY A 194 8.18 -15.36 -6.70
C GLY A 194 6.67 -15.25 -6.90
N LEU A 195 5.90 -15.02 -5.81
CA LEU A 195 4.48 -14.68 -5.91
C LEU A 195 4.33 -13.33 -6.63
N MET A 196 3.33 -13.24 -7.49
CA MET A 196 3.14 -12.07 -8.36
C MET A 196 1.67 -11.69 -8.52
N LEU A 197 1.46 -10.44 -8.87
CA LEU A 197 0.17 -9.87 -9.26
C LEU A 197 0.28 -9.26 -10.66
N SER A 198 -0.86 -8.98 -11.29
CA SER A 198 -0.92 -8.24 -12.54
C SER A 198 -1.04 -6.72 -12.33
N GLU A 199 -1.03 -5.95 -13.41
CA GLU A 199 -1.34 -4.51 -13.37
C GLU A 199 -2.83 -4.22 -13.09
N ALA A 200 -3.70 -5.24 -13.17
CA ALA A 200 -5.11 -5.12 -12.80
C ALA A 200 -5.33 -5.24 -11.29
N ALA A 201 -4.28 -5.47 -10.50
CA ALA A 201 -4.39 -5.60 -9.06
C ALA A 201 -4.97 -4.32 -8.42
N HIS A 202 -6.00 -4.52 -7.60
CA HIS A 202 -6.62 -3.55 -6.74
C HIS A 202 -6.57 -4.08 -5.30
N VAL A 203 -6.01 -3.31 -4.38
CA VAL A 203 -5.80 -3.76 -3.01
C VAL A 203 -6.51 -2.82 -2.05
N VAL A 204 -7.52 -3.32 -1.37
CA VAL A 204 -8.19 -2.61 -0.28
C VAL A 204 -7.56 -3.04 1.04
N SER A 205 -7.10 -2.08 1.80
CA SER A 205 -6.40 -2.30 3.07
C SER A 205 -7.13 -1.64 4.23
N ARG A 206 -7.20 -2.36 5.35
CA ARG A 206 -7.71 -1.85 6.62
C ARG A 206 -6.61 -1.95 7.67
N MET A 207 -6.30 -0.83 8.30
CA MET A 207 -5.17 -0.72 9.21
C MET A 207 -5.63 -0.12 10.53
N HIS A 208 -5.36 -0.80 11.64
CA HIS A 208 -5.75 -0.37 12.98
C HIS A 208 -4.85 -1.01 14.05
N ILE A 209 -4.90 -0.49 15.27
CA ILE A 209 -4.27 -1.14 16.41
C ILE A 209 -5.28 -2.12 17.03
N ASN A 210 -4.93 -3.40 17.04
CA ASN A 210 -5.80 -4.44 17.59
C ASN A 210 -5.75 -4.50 19.13
N ALA A 211 -6.59 -5.35 19.74
CA ALA A 211 -6.67 -5.50 21.18
C ALA A 211 -5.36 -5.94 21.88
N ALA A 212 -4.42 -6.52 21.13
CA ALA A 212 -3.10 -6.88 21.62
C ALA A 212 -2.06 -5.73 21.53
N GLY A 213 -2.47 -4.55 21.06
CA GLY A 213 -1.59 -3.41 20.87
C GLY A 213 -0.68 -3.53 19.63
N LEU A 214 -0.99 -4.44 18.73
CA LEU A 214 -0.28 -4.59 17.46
C LEU A 214 -0.99 -3.79 16.37
N MET A 215 -0.23 -3.12 15.52
CA MET A 215 -0.77 -2.61 14.27
C MET A 215 -1.11 -3.80 13.38
N GLU A 216 -2.36 -3.90 12.98
CA GLU A 216 -2.83 -4.93 12.06
C GLU A 216 -3.24 -4.30 10.74
N VAL A 217 -2.75 -4.88 9.66
CA VAL A 217 -3.07 -4.47 8.29
C VAL A 217 -3.66 -5.68 7.57
N GLN A 218 -4.97 -5.65 7.33
CA GLN A 218 -5.65 -6.62 6.50
C GLN A 218 -5.76 -6.07 5.08
N MET A 219 -5.25 -6.81 4.12
CA MET A 219 -5.29 -6.48 2.69
C MET A 219 -6.22 -7.47 1.99
N THR A 220 -7.20 -6.96 1.26
CA THR A 220 -8.02 -7.72 0.32
C THR A 220 -7.52 -7.39 -1.08
N ILE A 221 -6.95 -8.38 -1.75
CA ILE A 221 -6.35 -8.25 -3.07
C ILE A 221 -7.33 -8.83 -4.09
N ASP A 222 -7.79 -7.99 -4.99
CA ASP A 222 -8.58 -8.36 -6.17
C ASP A 222 -7.73 -8.15 -7.43
N ASP A 223 -7.57 -9.21 -8.21
CA ASP A 223 -6.79 -9.21 -9.45
C ASP A 223 -7.39 -10.22 -10.42
N GLN A 224 -8.32 -9.77 -11.24
CA GLN A 224 -9.10 -10.63 -12.13
C GLN A 224 -8.25 -11.34 -13.20
N GLN A 225 -7.01 -10.90 -13.44
CA GLN A 225 -6.09 -11.58 -14.34
C GLN A 225 -5.29 -12.65 -13.62
N ALA A 226 -4.84 -12.37 -12.41
CA ALA A 226 -3.99 -13.27 -11.66
C ALA A 226 -4.76 -14.24 -10.76
N LEU A 227 -5.89 -13.81 -10.19
CA LEU A 227 -6.63 -14.53 -9.16
C LEU A 227 -7.99 -14.99 -9.65
N SER A 228 -8.42 -16.17 -9.22
CA SER A 228 -9.76 -16.71 -9.44
C SER A 228 -10.77 -16.29 -8.37
N ALA A 229 -10.29 -15.76 -7.24
CA ALA A 229 -11.07 -15.20 -6.14
C ALA A 229 -10.23 -14.15 -5.39
N PRO A 230 -10.85 -13.21 -4.65
CA PRO A 230 -10.13 -12.28 -3.80
C PRO A 230 -9.23 -13.00 -2.79
N TRP A 231 -8.03 -12.48 -2.60
CA TRP A 231 -7.05 -13.03 -1.65
C TRP A 231 -6.91 -12.09 -0.46
N VAL A 232 -7.17 -12.61 0.75
CA VAL A 232 -7.09 -11.83 1.99
C VAL A 232 -5.83 -12.20 2.75
N VAL A 233 -5.03 -11.18 3.07
CA VAL A 233 -3.76 -11.32 3.78
C VAL A 233 -3.71 -10.35 4.95
N THR A 234 -3.22 -10.80 6.10
CA THR A 234 -3.07 -9.96 7.29
C THR A 234 -1.60 -9.89 7.71
N LYS A 235 -1.12 -8.67 7.95
CA LYS A 235 0.21 -8.38 8.49
C LYS A 235 0.07 -7.70 9.85
N GLN A 236 1.02 -7.96 10.73
CA GLN A 236 1.04 -7.35 12.06
C GLN A 236 2.40 -6.73 12.33
N PHE A 237 2.40 -5.61 13.06
CA PHE A 237 3.60 -4.86 13.41
C PHE A 237 3.54 -4.50 14.89
N LYS A 238 4.68 -4.58 15.55
CA LYS A 238 4.85 -4.18 16.95
C LYS A 238 5.61 -2.86 17.00
N GLN A 239 5.05 -1.90 17.76
CA GLN A 239 5.73 -0.63 18.00
C GLN A 239 7.03 -0.88 18.79
N GLN A 240 8.06 -0.19 18.37
CA GLN A 240 9.37 -0.24 19.01
C GLN A 240 9.49 0.85 20.08
N ASP A 241 10.51 0.75 20.92
CA ASP A 241 10.77 1.71 21.97
C ASP A 241 11.03 3.12 21.41
N LYS A 242 10.79 4.17 22.20
CA LYS A 242 10.93 5.57 21.80
C LYS A 242 12.33 5.97 21.29
N GLY A 243 13.33 5.15 21.55
CA GLY A 243 14.71 5.38 21.07
C GLY A 243 15.04 4.65 19.76
N ALA A 244 14.11 3.87 19.21
CA ALA A 244 14.32 3.14 17.97
C ALA A 244 14.53 4.10 16.81
N ARG A 245 15.35 3.69 15.85
CA ARG A 245 15.69 4.49 14.67
C ARG A 245 15.54 3.63 13.42
N VAL A 246 15.18 4.26 12.34
CA VAL A 246 15.29 3.74 10.98
C VAL A 246 16.62 4.23 10.41
N TYR A 247 17.39 3.34 9.83
CA TYR A 247 18.70 3.65 9.26
C TYR A 247 18.63 3.68 7.73
N ASP A 248 19.56 4.36 7.12
CA ASP A 248 19.76 4.27 5.69
C ASP A 248 20.21 2.87 5.30
N TYR A 249 19.55 2.31 4.32
CA TYR A 249 19.91 1.03 3.73
C TYR A 249 20.28 1.21 2.27
N ALA A 250 21.54 1.00 1.96
CA ALA A 250 22.05 1.08 0.60
C ALA A 250 22.30 -0.33 0.06
N CYS A 251 21.31 -0.91 -0.54
CA CYS A 251 21.36 -2.27 -1.10
C CYS A 251 22.56 -2.49 -2.03
N ASN A 252 22.98 -1.45 -2.75
CA ASN A 252 24.08 -1.55 -3.73
C ASN A 252 25.48 -1.58 -3.11
N GLU A 253 25.66 -1.16 -1.87
CA GLU A 253 27.01 -0.96 -1.31
C GLU A 253 27.83 -2.26 -1.18
N ASN A 254 27.19 -3.38 -0.92
CA ASN A 254 27.85 -4.68 -0.77
C ASN A 254 27.23 -5.80 -1.60
N ASN A 255 26.41 -5.48 -2.58
CA ASN A 255 25.78 -6.51 -3.39
C ASN A 255 26.80 -7.11 -4.37
N ARG A 256 27.23 -8.33 -4.08
CA ARG A 256 28.18 -9.12 -4.89
C ARG A 256 27.53 -10.38 -5.48
N ASN A 257 26.21 -10.47 -5.45
CA ASN A 257 25.49 -11.61 -5.99
C ASN A 257 25.67 -11.68 -7.51
N PRO A 258 26.17 -12.79 -8.07
CA PRO A 258 26.26 -12.94 -9.50
C PRO A 258 24.87 -12.98 -10.15
N VAL A 259 24.77 -12.41 -11.35
CA VAL A 259 23.53 -12.33 -12.11
C VAL A 259 23.59 -13.36 -13.23
N ASP A 260 22.49 -14.10 -13.41
CA ASP A 260 22.30 -14.98 -14.56
C ASP A 260 22.10 -14.13 -15.82
N PRO A 261 22.99 -14.27 -16.83
CA PRO A 261 22.95 -13.41 -18.02
C PRO A 261 21.73 -13.66 -18.92
N LYS A 262 21.04 -14.79 -18.74
CA LYS A 262 19.86 -15.14 -19.53
C LYS A 262 18.57 -14.61 -18.94
N THR A 263 18.46 -14.65 -17.63
CA THR A 263 17.22 -14.27 -16.92
C THR A 263 17.31 -12.90 -16.28
N GLY A 264 18.52 -12.36 -16.04
CA GLY A 264 18.74 -11.14 -15.28
C GLY A 264 18.52 -11.30 -13.77
N TRP A 265 18.31 -12.53 -13.28
CA TRP A 265 18.11 -12.81 -11.87
C TRP A 265 19.43 -13.13 -11.15
N THR A 266 19.46 -13.01 -9.83
CA THR A 266 20.63 -13.37 -9.04
C THR A 266 20.64 -14.84 -8.66
N TYR A 267 21.86 -15.38 -8.48
CA TYR A 267 22.08 -16.69 -7.91
C TYR A 267 22.14 -16.61 -6.37
N THR A 268 21.67 -17.68 -5.71
CA THR A 268 21.93 -17.89 -4.29
C THR A 268 23.36 -18.40 -4.11
N ILE A 269 24.15 -17.71 -3.29
CA ILE A 269 25.54 -18.05 -3.00
C ILE A 269 25.63 -18.68 -1.60
N GLY A 270 26.35 -19.80 -1.52
CA GLY A 270 26.67 -20.44 -0.25
C GLY A 270 27.82 -19.75 0.51
N PRO A 271 28.07 -20.17 1.76
CA PRO A 271 29.15 -19.64 2.57
C PRO A 271 30.55 -19.84 1.96
N ASP A 272 30.67 -20.83 1.08
CA ASP A 272 31.89 -21.16 0.32
C ASP A 272 32.05 -20.34 -0.98
N GLY A 273 31.13 -19.41 -1.24
CA GLY A 273 31.10 -18.57 -2.43
C GLY A 273 30.62 -19.28 -3.69
N ARG A 274 30.05 -20.50 -3.58
CA ARG A 274 29.50 -21.25 -4.71
C ARG A 274 28.01 -21.05 -4.84
N ILE A 275 27.52 -21.17 -6.06
CA ILE A 275 26.09 -21.16 -6.34
C ILE A 275 25.44 -22.39 -5.69
N ILE A 276 24.39 -22.16 -4.90
CA ILE A 276 23.60 -23.24 -4.29
C ILE A 276 22.56 -23.71 -5.29
N ASP A 277 22.75 -24.93 -5.81
CA ASP A 277 21.70 -25.63 -6.56
C ASP A 277 20.86 -26.48 -5.59
N GLN A 278 19.67 -25.98 -5.26
CA GLN A 278 18.75 -26.67 -4.35
C GLN A 278 18.06 -27.89 -5.00
N SER A 279 18.12 -28.03 -6.31
CA SER A 279 17.52 -29.20 -7.01
C SER A 279 18.27 -30.49 -6.67
N ALA A 280 19.55 -30.40 -6.34
CA ALA A 280 20.39 -31.53 -5.97
C ALA A 280 20.09 -32.09 -4.56
N THR A 281 19.40 -31.36 -3.71
CA THR A 281 19.12 -31.75 -2.30
C THR A 281 17.75 -32.37 -2.10
N LYS A 282 16.90 -32.38 -3.13
CA LYS A 282 15.54 -32.96 -3.10
C LYS A 282 15.51 -34.42 -3.62
N LYS A 283 16.44 -35.28 -3.17
CA LYS A 283 16.39 -36.71 -3.43
C LYS A 283 15.82 -37.47 -2.24
#